data_58f086b5bdc231a993a12802eb92afa5
#
_entry.id   58f086b5bdc231a993a12802eb92afa5
#
_cell.length_a   1.000
_cell.length_b   1.000
_cell.length_c   1.000
_cell.angle_alpha   90.00
_cell.angle_beta   90.00
_cell.angle_gamma   90.00
#
_symmetry.space_group_name_H-M   'P 1'
#
loop_
_entity.id
_entity.type
_entity.pdbx_description
1 polymer ?
#
loop_
_entity_poly.entity_id
_entity_poly.type
_entity_poly.pdbx_seq_one_letter_code
_entity_poly.pdbx_strand_id
1 'polypeptide(L)'
;MQTFLHVGCGQKRKDLTTSGFAKENWKELRFDIDESVEPDYVGTMTDMSAIETSSMDALYSSHNIEHVYAHEVPKALAEFKRVLRPDGFVIITCPDIQAICALVAEGKLTAQVYSSPA
;
A
#
# COMPACT_ATOMS: atom_id res chain seq x y z
N MET A 1 19.31 1.23 9.97
CA MET A 1 18.40 0.68 8.93
C MET A 1 17.01 1.23 9.14
N GLN A 2 16.41 1.71 8.08
CA GLN A 2 15.03 2.20 8.12
C GLN A 2 14.05 1.05 7.87
N THR A 3 12.84 1.19 8.40
CA THR A 3 11.79 0.16 8.29
C THR A 3 10.58 0.74 7.57
N PHE A 4 10.06 0.03 6.57
CA PHE A 4 8.79 0.41 5.94
C PHE A 4 7.75 -0.69 6.12
N LEU A 5 6.50 -0.28 6.24
CA LEU A 5 5.35 -1.18 6.32
C LEU A 5 4.76 -1.34 4.94
N HIS A 6 4.72 -2.56 4.44
CA HIS A 6 4.14 -2.90 3.14
C HIS A 6 2.69 -3.36 3.36
N VAL A 7 1.75 -2.45 3.20
CA VAL A 7 0.33 -2.69 3.48
C VAL A 7 -0.34 -3.26 2.23
N GLY A 8 -1.07 -4.36 2.40
CA GLY A 8 -1.67 -5.09 1.28
C GLY A 8 -0.61 -5.74 0.41
N CYS A 9 0.39 -6.33 1.06
CA CYS A 9 1.58 -6.84 0.38
C CYS A 9 1.29 -8.00 -0.57
N GLY A 10 0.24 -8.78 -0.35
CA GLY A 10 0.01 -10.01 -1.09
C GLY A 10 1.23 -10.90 -1.03
N GLN A 11 1.60 -11.50 -2.14
CA GLN A 11 2.80 -12.32 -2.25
C GLN A 11 4.06 -11.53 -2.63
N LYS A 12 3.94 -10.22 -2.82
CA LYS A 12 5.05 -9.36 -3.22
C LYS A 12 5.98 -9.07 -2.04
N ARG A 13 7.25 -8.97 -2.32
CA ARG A 13 8.30 -8.58 -1.39
C ARG A 13 8.89 -7.22 -1.78
N LYS A 14 9.80 -6.69 -0.97
CA LYS A 14 10.34 -5.33 -1.15
C LYS A 14 10.99 -5.09 -2.53
N ASP A 15 11.54 -6.11 -3.14
CA ASP A 15 12.14 -6.02 -4.47
C ASP A 15 11.10 -5.79 -5.59
N LEU A 16 9.83 -6.02 -5.31
CA LEU A 16 8.71 -5.77 -6.22
C LEU A 16 7.93 -4.49 -5.86
N THR A 17 8.43 -3.69 -4.93
CA THR A 17 7.86 -2.40 -4.58
C THR A 17 8.48 -1.31 -5.46
N THR A 18 9.23 -0.39 -4.88
CA THR A 18 9.96 0.62 -5.62
C THR A 18 11.45 0.33 -5.57
N SER A 19 12.22 0.89 -6.50
CA SER A 19 13.67 0.76 -6.48
C SER A 19 14.29 1.30 -5.19
N GLY A 20 13.66 2.30 -4.56
CA GLY A 20 14.11 2.85 -3.30
C GLY A 20 14.02 1.85 -2.16
N PHE A 21 12.88 1.19 -2.01
CA PHE A 21 12.67 0.21 -0.93
C PHE A 21 13.37 -1.13 -1.19
N ALA A 22 13.71 -1.43 -2.42
CA ALA A 22 14.43 -2.66 -2.74
C ALA A 22 15.87 -2.66 -2.22
N LYS A 23 16.39 -1.50 -1.82
CA LYS A 23 17.77 -1.35 -1.33
C LYS A 23 17.96 -2.00 0.04
N GLU A 24 19.20 -2.40 0.32
CA GLU A 24 19.56 -3.11 1.56
C GLU A 24 19.34 -2.30 2.84
N ASN A 25 19.34 -0.96 2.75
CA ASN A 25 19.13 -0.10 3.91
C ASN A 25 17.67 -0.03 4.38
N TRP A 26 16.76 -0.70 3.69
CA TRP A 26 15.35 -0.78 4.08
C TRP A 26 14.99 -2.19 4.54
N LYS A 27 14.33 -2.27 5.69
CA LYS A 27 13.73 -3.49 6.20
C LYS A 27 12.23 -3.45 5.89
N GLU A 28 11.72 -4.52 5.27
CA GLU A 28 10.30 -4.67 5.00
C GLU A 28 9.60 -5.37 6.17
N LEU A 29 8.48 -4.79 6.63
CA LEU A 29 7.48 -5.47 7.43
C LEU A 29 6.21 -5.56 6.60
N ARG A 30 5.64 -6.75 6.50
CA ARG A 30 4.52 -7.05 5.61
C ARG A 30 3.23 -7.12 6.38
N PHE A 31 2.18 -6.49 5.85
CA PHE A 31 0.85 -6.41 6.47
C PHE A 31 -0.20 -6.76 5.42
N ASP A 32 -1.06 -7.72 5.73
CA ASP A 32 -2.12 -8.13 4.82
C ASP A 32 -3.28 -8.75 5.63
N ILE A 33 -4.48 -8.68 5.07
CA ILE A 33 -5.64 -9.33 5.65
C ILE A 33 -5.63 -10.84 5.40
N ASP A 34 -4.91 -11.28 4.36
CA ASP A 34 -4.82 -12.67 3.94
C ASP A 34 -3.64 -13.35 4.63
N GLU A 35 -3.95 -14.21 5.58
CA GLU A 35 -2.96 -14.98 6.32
C GLU A 35 -2.13 -15.91 5.41
N SER A 36 -2.69 -16.35 4.28
CA SER A 36 -2.03 -17.30 3.37
C SER A 36 -0.81 -16.71 2.66
N VAL A 37 -0.66 -15.39 2.60
CA VAL A 37 0.51 -14.74 2.02
C VAL A 37 1.65 -14.60 3.03
N GLU A 38 1.48 -15.11 4.23
CA GLU A 38 2.47 -15.12 5.30
C GLU A 38 3.00 -13.72 5.63
N PRO A 39 2.12 -12.75 5.96
CA PRO A 39 2.58 -11.43 6.35
C PRO A 39 3.16 -11.45 7.76
N ASP A 40 3.93 -10.43 8.10
CA ASP A 40 4.40 -10.26 9.47
C ASP A 40 3.24 -9.91 10.41
N TYR A 41 2.23 -9.20 9.91
CA TYR A 41 1.03 -8.82 10.66
C TYR A 41 -0.20 -9.08 9.81
N VAL A 42 -1.22 -9.72 10.39
CA VAL A 42 -2.52 -9.94 9.77
C VAL A 42 -3.49 -8.88 10.27
N GLY A 43 -4.16 -8.18 9.36
CA GLY A 43 -5.15 -7.18 9.74
C GLY A 43 -5.67 -6.41 8.53
N THR A 44 -6.58 -5.46 8.81
CA THR A 44 -7.15 -4.58 7.81
C THR A 44 -6.55 -3.19 7.90
N MET A 45 -6.45 -2.47 6.78
CA MET A 45 -5.89 -1.12 6.75
C MET A 45 -6.72 -0.10 7.54
N THR A 46 -7.95 -0.42 7.90
CA THR A 46 -8.79 0.44 8.73
C THR A 46 -8.61 0.19 10.23
N ASP A 47 -7.90 -0.86 10.59
CA ASP A 47 -7.59 -1.19 11.98
C ASP A 47 -6.21 -1.85 12.03
N MET A 48 -5.19 -1.04 12.21
CA MET A 48 -3.81 -1.49 12.28
C MET A 48 -3.30 -1.50 13.73
N SER A 49 -4.16 -1.87 14.67
CA SER A 49 -3.87 -1.84 16.11
C SER A 49 -2.69 -2.73 16.52
N ALA A 50 -2.35 -3.74 15.71
CA ALA A 50 -1.17 -4.57 15.94
C ALA A 50 0.15 -3.79 15.74
N ILE A 51 0.09 -2.65 15.05
CA ILE A 51 1.26 -1.82 14.76
C ILE A 51 1.29 -0.64 15.74
N GLU A 52 2.43 -0.44 16.39
CA GLU A 52 2.59 0.65 17.33
C GLU A 52 2.57 2.02 16.64
N THR A 53 2.07 3.03 17.35
CA THR A 53 2.08 4.42 16.90
C THR A 53 3.52 4.88 16.70
N SER A 54 3.77 5.62 15.61
CA SER A 54 5.09 6.20 15.31
C SER A 54 6.22 5.18 15.28
N SER A 55 5.96 4.00 14.73
CA SER A 55 6.95 2.91 14.69
C SER A 55 7.59 2.71 13.31
N MET A 56 7.02 3.29 12.25
CA MET A 56 7.48 3.08 10.88
C MET A 56 8.13 4.32 10.29
N ASP A 57 9.22 4.14 9.56
CA ASP A 57 9.90 5.22 8.84
C ASP A 57 9.17 5.56 7.54
N ALA A 58 8.52 4.58 6.94
CA ALA A 58 7.72 4.77 5.73
C ALA A 58 6.61 3.73 5.63
N LEU A 59 5.67 3.96 4.72
CA LEU A 59 4.60 3.01 4.40
C LEU A 59 4.44 2.96 2.89
N TYR A 60 4.27 1.76 2.36
CA TYR A 60 4.02 1.51 0.94
C TYR A 60 2.73 0.72 0.79
N SER A 61 1.82 1.19 -0.05
CA SER A 61 0.56 0.50 -0.36
C SER A 61 0.24 0.71 -1.84
N SER A 62 0.22 -0.37 -2.62
CA SER A 62 0.00 -0.33 -4.05
C SER A 62 -1.27 -1.09 -4.42
N HIS A 63 -2.19 -0.42 -5.13
CA HIS A 63 -3.44 -1.01 -5.60
C HIS A 63 -4.24 -1.67 -4.47
N ASN A 64 -4.40 -0.96 -3.37
CA ASN A 64 -4.98 -1.49 -2.15
C ASN A 64 -6.06 -0.57 -1.55
N ILE A 65 -5.85 0.75 -1.55
CA ILE A 65 -6.77 1.71 -0.93
C ILE A 65 -8.14 1.70 -1.60
N GLU A 66 -8.22 1.33 -2.87
CA GLU A 66 -9.49 1.24 -3.61
C GLU A 66 -10.37 0.06 -3.17
N HIS A 67 -9.82 -0.88 -2.39
CA HIS A 67 -10.57 -2.04 -1.92
C HIS A 67 -11.38 -1.77 -0.65
N VAL A 68 -11.21 -0.63 -0.01
CA VAL A 68 -12.07 -0.23 1.10
C VAL A 68 -13.20 0.66 0.58
N TYR A 69 -14.31 0.69 1.33
CA TYR A 69 -15.41 1.58 0.97
C TYR A 69 -14.97 3.04 1.08
N ALA A 70 -15.57 3.91 0.26
CA ALA A 70 -15.21 5.33 0.22
C ALA A 70 -15.26 5.98 1.61
N HIS A 71 -16.25 5.64 2.42
CA HIS A 71 -16.39 6.20 3.77
C HIS A 71 -15.34 5.68 4.75
N GLU A 72 -14.62 4.60 4.39
CA GLU A 72 -13.55 4.03 5.21
C GLU A 72 -12.17 4.57 4.85
N VAL A 73 -12.02 5.26 3.71
CA VAL A 73 -10.72 5.80 3.27
C VAL A 73 -10.10 6.74 4.30
N PRO A 74 -10.84 7.70 4.90
CA PRO A 74 -10.25 8.55 5.94
C PRO A 74 -9.72 7.76 7.13
N LYS A 75 -10.38 6.67 7.49
CA LYS A 75 -9.96 5.81 8.60
C LYS A 75 -8.65 5.09 8.26
N ALA A 76 -8.53 4.55 7.05
CA ALA A 76 -7.29 3.92 6.59
C ALA A 76 -6.14 4.91 6.56
N LEU A 77 -6.36 6.11 6.02
CA LEU A 77 -5.33 7.15 5.97
C LEU A 77 -4.92 7.62 7.36
N ALA A 78 -5.86 7.68 8.32
CA ALA A 78 -5.55 8.00 9.70
C ALA A 78 -4.66 6.93 10.34
N GLU A 79 -4.91 5.65 10.07
CA GLU A 79 -4.06 4.56 10.55
C GLU A 79 -2.67 4.62 9.92
N PHE A 80 -2.57 4.91 8.61
CA PHE A 80 -1.28 5.09 7.95
C PHE A 80 -0.47 6.21 8.62
N LYS A 81 -1.11 7.33 8.88
CA LYS A 81 -0.46 8.46 9.56
C LYS A 81 -0.04 8.10 10.98
N ARG A 82 -0.89 7.38 11.71
CA ARG A 82 -0.62 7.01 13.10
C ARG A 82 0.64 6.16 13.25
N VAL A 83 0.83 5.18 12.36
CA VAL A 83 1.98 4.25 12.44
C VAL A 83 3.28 4.88 11.96
N LEU A 84 3.21 5.96 11.17
CA LEU A 84 4.39 6.66 10.68
C LEU A 84 5.00 7.55 11.77
N ARG A 85 6.32 7.60 11.80
CA ARG A 85 7.05 8.59 12.61
C ARG A 85 6.77 10.00 12.07
N PRO A 86 6.96 11.07 12.87
CA PRO A 86 6.66 12.43 12.44
C PRO A 86 7.34 12.86 11.14
N ASP A 87 8.54 12.35 10.87
CA ASP A 87 9.30 12.61 9.65
C ASP A 87 9.17 11.49 8.60
N GLY A 88 8.25 10.56 8.82
CA GLY A 88 8.00 9.45 7.90
C GLY A 88 7.23 9.90 6.66
N PHE A 89 7.22 9.03 5.65
CA PHE A 89 6.49 9.30 4.41
C PHE A 89 5.72 8.07 3.95
N VAL A 90 4.74 8.30 3.07
CA VAL A 90 3.90 7.24 2.54
C VAL A 90 3.90 7.30 1.01
N ILE A 91 3.94 6.12 0.39
CA ILE A 91 3.74 5.97 -1.06
C ILE A 91 2.48 5.13 -1.24
N ILE A 92 1.46 5.72 -1.85
CA ILE A 92 0.20 5.05 -2.15
C ILE A 92 -0.02 5.12 -3.65
N THR A 93 -0.30 3.98 -4.27
CA THR A 93 -0.71 3.93 -5.67
C THR A 93 -2.08 3.29 -5.78
N CYS A 94 -2.86 3.74 -6.75
CA CYS A 94 -4.18 3.18 -7.06
C CYS A 94 -4.44 3.35 -8.55
N PRO A 95 -5.44 2.63 -9.11
CA PRO A 95 -5.82 2.82 -10.51
C PRO A 95 -6.24 4.27 -10.79
N ASP A 96 -5.88 4.77 -11.97
CA ASP A 96 -6.33 6.08 -12.44
C ASP A 96 -7.75 5.94 -12.99
N ILE A 97 -8.73 6.29 -12.17
CA ILE A 97 -10.15 6.16 -12.51
C ILE A 97 -10.51 7.03 -13.71
N GLN A 98 -9.93 8.22 -13.81
CA GLN A 98 -10.18 9.11 -14.94
C GLN A 98 -9.69 8.49 -16.26
N ALA A 99 -8.49 7.91 -16.27
CA ALA A 99 -7.95 7.25 -17.45
C ALA A 99 -8.77 6.02 -17.82
N ILE A 100 -9.23 5.24 -16.84
CA ILE A 100 -10.09 4.08 -17.07
C ILE A 100 -11.40 4.52 -17.72
N CYS A 101 -12.05 5.55 -17.20
CA CYS A 101 -13.30 6.08 -17.74
C CYS A 101 -13.11 6.61 -19.17
N ALA A 102 -12.00 7.28 -19.46
CA ALA A 102 -11.69 7.75 -20.80
C ALA A 102 -11.56 6.61 -21.80
N LEU A 103 -10.87 5.53 -21.43
CA LEU A 103 -10.72 4.36 -22.29
C LEU A 103 -12.03 3.63 -22.52
N VAL A 104 -12.90 3.55 -21.53
CA VAL A 104 -14.25 2.98 -21.68
C VAL A 104 -15.06 3.82 -22.69
N ALA A 105 -15.02 5.14 -22.56
CA ALA A 105 -15.73 6.06 -23.45
C ALA A 105 -15.25 5.95 -24.91
N GLU A 106 -13.96 5.64 -25.11
CA GLU A 106 -13.37 5.44 -26.44
C GLU A 106 -13.54 4.01 -26.98
N GLY A 107 -14.12 3.09 -26.20
CA GLY A 107 -14.30 1.70 -26.59
C GLY A 107 -13.05 0.84 -26.45
N LYS A 108 -12.04 1.29 -25.74
CA LYS A 108 -10.75 0.58 -25.57
C LYS A 108 -10.73 -0.27 -24.30
N LEU A 109 -11.70 -1.15 -24.15
CA LEU A 109 -11.90 -1.92 -22.92
C LEU A 109 -10.77 -2.92 -22.62
N THR A 110 -10.00 -3.32 -23.63
CA THR A 110 -8.91 -4.28 -23.46
C THR A 110 -7.54 -3.62 -23.32
N ALA A 111 -7.48 -2.28 -23.38
CA ALA A 111 -6.22 -1.57 -23.23
C ALA A 111 -5.73 -1.63 -21.79
N GLN A 112 -4.40 -1.66 -21.60
CA GLN A 112 -3.81 -1.54 -20.28
C GLN A 112 -3.95 -0.11 -19.80
N VAL A 113 -4.65 0.10 -18.66
CA VAL A 113 -4.97 1.43 -18.14
C VAL A 113 -4.01 1.89 -17.05
N TYR A 114 -3.24 0.98 -16.48
CA TYR A 114 -2.22 1.28 -15.47
C TYR A 114 -1.18 0.17 -15.45
N SER A 115 -0.02 0.48 -14.87
CA SER A 115 1.03 -0.50 -14.60
C SER A 115 1.41 -0.46 -13.13
N SER A 116 1.87 -1.60 -12.59
CA SER A 116 2.38 -1.62 -11.23
C SER A 116 3.67 -0.81 -11.16
N PRO A 117 3.85 0.00 -10.10
CA PRO A 117 5.12 0.69 -9.90
C PRO A 117 6.23 -0.34 -9.64
N ALA A 118 7.37 -0.08 -10.19
CA ALA A 118 8.54 -0.94 -10.01
C ALA A 118 9.26 -0.63 -8.72
#